data_51be42ee8e525bf2eb73154b7cdc336e
#
_entry.id   51be42ee8e525bf2eb73154b7cdc336e
#
_cell.length_a   1.000
_cell.length_b   1.000
_cell.length_c   1.000
_cell.angle_alpha   90.00
_cell.angle_beta   90.00
_cell.angle_gamma   90.00
#
_symmetry.space_group_name_H-M   'P 1'
#
loop_
_entity.id
_entity.type
_entity.pdbx_description
1 polymer ?
#
loop_
_entity_poly.entity_id
_entity_poly.type
_entity_poly.pdbx_seq_one_letter_code
_entity_poly.pdbx_strand_id
1 'polypeptide(L)'
;DIKVLRPTHPKTTVAGVTFTTGEVAPILRKDSGWLRLALGLALRHFLDIRWHLKFKSAPRLCLGNALVARFLLSLRQRNIPIWRETGFKDLIKDETGVVGIVADRGGEEIRIRARRGVILAAGGFGSDPQMRKTYLTRSPNVERSVAPDINTGEAIAAGMRLGATTDLMDDAWWIPVYRLEASRLTCGMFFDRAFPGSIIVN
;
A
#
# COMPACT_ATOMS: atom_id res chain seq x y z
N ASP A 1 -11.37 -7.25 -13.17
CA ASP A 1 -11.27 -6.30 -12.05
C ASP A 1 -10.01 -6.42 -11.20
N ILE A 2 -9.34 -7.53 -11.26
CA ILE A 2 -8.02 -7.71 -10.67
C ILE A 2 -6.95 -6.80 -11.33
N LYS A 3 -7.20 -6.34 -12.55
CA LYS A 3 -6.36 -5.36 -13.25
C LYS A 3 -6.26 -4.00 -12.54
N VAL A 4 -7.17 -3.75 -11.60
CA VAL A 4 -7.19 -2.52 -10.78
C VAL A 4 -6.19 -2.60 -9.63
N LEU A 5 -5.82 -3.80 -9.22
CA LEU A 5 -4.88 -4.02 -8.12
C LEU A 5 -3.44 -3.87 -8.61
N ARG A 6 -2.58 -3.35 -7.75
CA ARG A 6 -1.14 -3.32 -8.02
C ARG A 6 -0.60 -4.74 -8.18
N PRO A 7 0.46 -4.93 -8.95
CA PRO A 7 1.15 -6.22 -9.04
C PRO A 7 1.55 -6.74 -7.66
N THR A 8 1.58 -8.05 -7.51
CA THR A 8 2.03 -8.70 -6.28
C THR A 8 3.50 -8.33 -6.03
N HIS A 9 3.84 -8.06 -4.78
CA HIS A 9 5.21 -7.68 -4.42
C HIS A 9 6.18 -8.82 -4.75
N PRO A 10 7.33 -8.56 -5.40
CA PRO A 10 8.29 -9.59 -5.82
C PRO A 10 8.73 -10.54 -4.70
N LYS A 11 8.90 -10.03 -3.48
CA LYS A 11 9.27 -10.85 -2.30
C LYS A 11 8.24 -11.90 -1.87
N THR A 12 7.00 -11.80 -2.33
CA THR A 12 5.92 -12.75 -2.02
C THR A 12 5.66 -13.73 -3.16
N THR A 13 6.51 -13.69 -4.19
CA THR A 13 6.34 -14.49 -5.40
C THR A 13 7.66 -15.14 -5.79
N VAL A 14 7.67 -16.46 -5.94
CA VAL A 14 8.81 -17.23 -6.46
C VAL A 14 8.34 -18.00 -7.68
N ALA A 15 9.00 -17.82 -8.82
CA ALA A 15 8.65 -18.41 -10.11
C ALA A 15 7.15 -18.24 -10.48
N GLY A 16 6.57 -17.06 -10.17
CA GLY A 16 5.16 -16.77 -10.41
C GLY A 16 4.19 -17.28 -9.34
N VAL A 17 4.63 -18.19 -8.48
CA VAL A 17 3.81 -18.72 -7.38
C VAL A 17 3.83 -17.75 -6.21
N THR A 18 2.65 -17.35 -5.75
CA THR A 18 2.49 -16.45 -4.60
C THR A 18 2.33 -17.26 -3.32
N PHE A 19 3.08 -16.86 -2.28
CA PHE A 19 3.10 -17.50 -0.97
C PHE A 19 2.56 -16.59 0.11
N THR A 20 1.93 -17.18 1.12
CA THR A 20 1.69 -16.53 2.41
C THR A 20 2.86 -16.77 3.36
N THR A 21 3.00 -15.95 4.39
CA THR A 21 4.03 -16.13 5.43
C THR A 21 3.92 -17.49 6.12
N GLY A 22 2.69 -17.97 6.36
CA GLY A 22 2.44 -19.28 6.96
C GLY A 22 2.84 -20.46 6.09
N GLU A 23 2.95 -20.28 4.76
CA GLU A 23 3.39 -21.30 3.82
C GLU A 23 4.90 -21.27 3.58
N VAL A 24 5.49 -20.06 3.61
CA VAL A 24 6.94 -19.91 3.40
C VAL A 24 7.73 -20.52 4.55
N ALA A 25 7.33 -20.28 5.80
CA ALA A 25 8.08 -20.72 6.97
C ALA A 25 8.29 -22.25 7.03
N PRO A 26 7.26 -23.11 6.88
CA PRO A 26 7.43 -24.57 6.82
C PRO A 26 8.31 -25.02 5.65
N ILE A 27 8.19 -24.37 4.48
CA ILE A 27 8.99 -24.73 3.30
C ILE A 27 10.48 -24.42 3.55
N LEU A 28 10.78 -23.23 4.10
CA LEU A 28 12.15 -22.82 4.37
C LEU A 28 12.80 -23.63 5.49
N ARG A 29 12.04 -23.98 6.52
CA ARG A 29 12.52 -24.82 7.63
C ARG A 29 12.60 -26.30 7.29
N LYS A 30 12.02 -26.70 6.16
CA LYS A 30 11.85 -28.12 5.77
C LYS A 30 11.09 -28.92 6.83
N ASP A 31 10.05 -28.31 7.40
CA ASP A 31 9.20 -28.97 8.40
C ASP A 31 8.51 -30.20 7.78
N SER A 32 8.03 -31.13 8.63
CA SER A 32 7.34 -32.32 8.14
C SER A 32 6.23 -31.96 7.16
N GLY A 33 6.24 -32.56 5.96
CA GLY A 33 5.26 -32.31 4.90
C GLY A 33 5.52 -31.11 3.99
N TRP A 34 6.65 -30.40 4.11
CA TRP A 34 6.98 -29.24 3.30
C TRP A 34 6.97 -29.51 1.78
N LEU A 35 7.43 -30.69 1.34
CA LEU A 35 7.39 -31.09 -0.08
C LEU A 35 5.95 -31.19 -0.59
N ARG A 36 5.06 -31.78 0.19
CA ARG A 36 3.64 -31.89 -0.16
C ARG A 36 3.00 -30.53 -0.28
N LEU A 37 3.35 -29.61 0.63
CA LEU A 37 2.89 -28.24 0.60
C LEU A 37 3.41 -27.51 -0.64
N ALA A 38 4.71 -27.57 -0.93
CA ALA A 38 5.34 -26.95 -2.08
C ALA A 38 4.78 -27.46 -3.41
N LEU A 39 4.66 -28.78 -3.55
CA LEU A 39 4.05 -29.41 -4.73
C LEU A 39 2.58 -29.03 -4.89
N GLY A 40 1.82 -28.99 -3.81
CA GLY A 40 0.41 -28.58 -3.84
C GLY A 40 0.23 -27.13 -4.30
N LEU A 41 1.12 -26.23 -3.87
CA LEU A 41 1.11 -24.82 -4.30
C LEU A 41 1.51 -24.69 -5.78
N ALA A 42 2.54 -25.38 -6.20
CA ALA A 42 2.99 -25.40 -7.59
C ALA A 42 1.91 -25.98 -8.52
N LEU A 43 1.33 -27.13 -8.17
CA LEU A 43 0.26 -27.75 -8.95
C LEU A 43 -0.94 -26.80 -9.09
N ARG A 44 -1.41 -26.19 -8.03
CA ARG A 44 -2.52 -25.23 -8.09
C ARG A 44 -2.20 -24.06 -9.02
N HIS A 45 -0.97 -23.55 -8.96
CA HIS A 45 -0.55 -22.46 -9.83
C HIS A 45 -0.55 -22.85 -11.29
N PHE A 46 0.09 -23.99 -11.64
CA PHE A 46 0.22 -24.43 -13.02
C PHE A 46 -1.07 -24.99 -13.62
N LEU A 47 -1.95 -25.58 -12.82
CA LEU A 47 -3.24 -26.10 -13.30
C LEU A 47 -4.27 -25.02 -13.59
N ASP A 48 -4.07 -23.79 -13.11
CA ASP A 48 -4.97 -22.65 -13.40
C ASP A 48 -4.67 -22.02 -14.77
N ILE A 49 -4.68 -22.86 -15.81
CA ILE A 49 -4.38 -22.48 -17.20
C ILE A 49 -5.31 -21.37 -17.67
N ARG A 50 -6.61 -21.43 -17.32
CA ARG A 50 -7.59 -20.42 -17.71
C ARG A 50 -7.24 -19.03 -17.18
N TRP A 51 -6.68 -18.97 -15.96
CA TRP A 51 -6.22 -17.74 -15.37
C TRP A 51 -4.99 -17.18 -16.11
N HIS A 52 -3.99 -18.02 -16.36
CA HIS A 52 -2.75 -17.62 -17.03
C HIS A 52 -2.98 -17.14 -18.47
N LEU A 53 -3.95 -17.72 -19.17
CA LEU A 53 -4.36 -17.27 -20.51
C LEU A 53 -5.04 -15.89 -20.47
N LYS A 54 -5.73 -15.56 -19.40
CA LYS A 54 -6.50 -14.32 -19.26
C LYS A 54 -5.75 -13.19 -18.56
N PHE A 55 -4.88 -13.51 -17.61
CA PHE A 55 -4.21 -12.55 -16.76
C PHE A 55 -2.72 -12.84 -16.65
N LYS A 56 -1.89 -11.78 -16.69
CA LYS A 56 -0.43 -11.88 -16.49
C LYS A 56 -0.02 -11.92 -15.01
N SER A 57 -0.97 -11.74 -14.08
CA SER A 57 -0.73 -11.74 -12.63
C SER A 57 -0.98 -13.11 -12.01
N ALA A 58 -0.35 -13.38 -10.87
CA ALA A 58 -0.62 -14.60 -10.12
C ALA A 58 -2.12 -14.74 -9.78
N PRO A 59 -2.70 -15.95 -9.84
CA PRO A 59 -4.12 -16.17 -9.55
C PRO A 59 -4.47 -15.93 -8.09
N ARG A 60 -3.48 -15.96 -7.23
CA ARG A 60 -3.64 -15.85 -5.80
C ARG A 60 -3.19 -14.48 -5.30
N LEU A 61 -4.07 -13.81 -4.57
CA LEU A 61 -3.75 -12.55 -3.89
C LEU A 61 -3.38 -12.83 -2.44
N CYS A 62 -2.30 -12.19 -1.96
CA CYS A 62 -1.81 -12.33 -0.60
C CYS A 62 -1.61 -10.96 0.05
N LEU A 63 -1.53 -10.94 1.38
CA LEU A 63 -1.24 -9.75 2.19
C LEU A 63 -2.17 -8.56 1.84
N GLY A 64 -1.60 -7.38 1.65
CA GLY A 64 -2.32 -6.16 1.36
C GLY A 64 -3.22 -6.25 0.12
N ASN A 65 -2.77 -6.94 -0.94
CA ASN A 65 -3.59 -7.12 -2.15
C ASN A 65 -4.86 -7.94 -1.88
N ALA A 66 -4.78 -8.96 -1.03
CA ALA A 66 -5.95 -9.74 -0.64
C ALA A 66 -6.95 -8.91 0.18
N LEU A 67 -6.42 -8.07 1.09
CA LEU A 67 -7.23 -7.17 1.90
C LEU A 67 -7.96 -6.14 1.03
N VAL A 68 -7.22 -5.44 0.16
CA VAL A 68 -7.80 -4.43 -0.74
C VAL A 68 -8.80 -5.05 -1.70
N ALA A 69 -8.53 -6.25 -2.23
CA ALA A 69 -9.47 -6.95 -3.09
C ALA A 69 -10.79 -7.29 -2.39
N ARG A 70 -10.74 -7.69 -1.12
CA ARG A 70 -11.93 -7.95 -0.31
C ARG A 70 -12.74 -6.68 -0.06
N PHE A 71 -12.10 -5.57 0.27
CA PHE A 71 -12.78 -4.28 0.40
C PHE A 71 -13.39 -3.84 -0.91
N LEU A 72 -12.66 -3.94 -2.01
CA LEU A 72 -13.18 -3.61 -3.35
C LEU A 72 -14.44 -4.42 -3.69
N LEU A 73 -14.42 -5.72 -3.42
CA LEU A 73 -15.58 -6.59 -3.62
C LEU A 73 -16.76 -6.15 -2.73
N SER A 74 -16.50 -5.87 -1.47
CA SER A 74 -17.50 -5.42 -0.50
C SER A 74 -18.16 -4.08 -0.90
N LEU A 75 -17.37 -3.12 -1.38
CA LEU A 75 -17.88 -1.83 -1.88
C LEU A 75 -18.77 -2.02 -3.11
N ARG A 76 -18.35 -2.88 -4.04
CA ARG A 76 -19.13 -3.19 -5.24
C ARG A 76 -20.45 -3.87 -4.94
N GLN A 77 -20.45 -4.84 -4.02
CA GLN A 77 -21.68 -5.53 -3.58
C GLN A 77 -22.68 -4.56 -2.94
N ARG A 78 -22.19 -3.45 -2.38
CA ARG A 78 -23.02 -2.39 -1.81
C ARG A 78 -23.32 -1.24 -2.75
N ASN A 79 -22.91 -1.34 -4.01
CA ASN A 79 -23.04 -0.27 -5.01
C ASN A 79 -22.43 1.07 -4.55
N ILE A 80 -21.35 1.01 -3.77
CA ILE A 80 -20.60 2.21 -3.35
C ILE A 80 -19.66 2.60 -4.50
N PRO A 81 -19.82 3.79 -5.10
CA PRO A 81 -18.99 4.21 -6.21
C PRO A 81 -17.53 4.43 -5.77
N ILE A 82 -16.60 3.95 -6.58
CA ILE A 82 -15.18 4.17 -6.40
C ILE A 82 -14.69 4.97 -7.60
N TRP A 83 -14.26 6.20 -7.34
CA TRP A 83 -13.71 7.05 -8.37
C TRP A 83 -12.20 6.87 -8.42
N ARG A 84 -11.74 6.34 -9.53
CA ARG A 84 -10.31 6.18 -9.81
C ARG A 84 -9.80 7.38 -10.58
N GLU A 85 -8.48 7.58 -10.58
CA GLU A 85 -7.84 8.69 -11.30
C GLU A 85 -8.48 10.03 -10.93
N THR A 86 -8.84 10.13 -9.64
CA THR A 86 -9.49 11.30 -9.06
C THR A 86 -8.68 11.71 -7.85
N GLY A 87 -7.82 12.70 -8.02
CA GLY A 87 -6.89 13.20 -7.02
C GLY A 87 -7.59 14.22 -6.10
N PHE A 88 -7.37 14.09 -4.79
CA PHE A 88 -7.80 15.10 -3.83
C PHE A 88 -6.98 16.39 -4.04
N LYS A 89 -7.64 17.56 -4.02
CA LYS A 89 -6.98 18.87 -4.06
C LYS A 89 -7.18 19.67 -2.78
N ASP A 90 -8.41 19.81 -2.33
CA ASP A 90 -8.70 20.63 -1.15
C ASP A 90 -10.04 20.27 -0.51
N LEU A 91 -10.26 20.83 0.68
CA LEU A 91 -11.52 20.77 1.40
C LEU A 91 -12.39 21.98 1.09
N ILE A 92 -13.70 21.78 1.01
CA ILE A 92 -14.68 22.86 0.91
C ILE A 92 -15.28 23.09 2.29
N LYS A 93 -15.15 24.31 2.79
CA LYS A 93 -15.69 24.73 4.10
C LYS A 93 -16.71 25.84 3.89
N ASP A 94 -17.77 25.82 4.68
CA ASP A 94 -18.71 26.91 4.87
C ASP A 94 -18.89 27.22 6.38
N GLU A 95 -19.91 27.98 6.72
CA GLU A 95 -20.23 28.34 8.10
C GLU A 95 -20.56 27.14 8.99
N THR A 96 -21.02 26.04 8.41
CA THR A 96 -21.40 24.81 9.13
C THR A 96 -20.23 23.82 9.29
N GLY A 97 -19.10 24.05 8.63
CA GLY A 97 -17.91 23.21 8.68
C GLY A 97 -17.47 22.70 7.31
N VAL A 98 -16.85 21.54 7.28
CA VAL A 98 -16.41 20.91 6.03
C VAL A 98 -17.59 20.26 5.33
N VAL A 99 -17.94 20.77 4.16
CA VAL A 99 -19.13 20.36 3.38
C VAL A 99 -18.80 19.64 2.07
N GLY A 100 -17.53 19.44 1.79
CA GLY A 100 -17.14 18.72 0.57
C GLY A 100 -15.64 18.75 0.28
N ILE A 101 -15.30 18.32 -0.91
CA ILE A 101 -13.92 18.31 -1.42
C ILE A 101 -13.86 18.91 -2.81
N VAL A 102 -12.69 19.43 -3.13
CA VAL A 102 -12.24 19.70 -4.49
C VAL A 102 -11.34 18.57 -4.93
N ALA A 103 -11.57 18.02 -6.08
CA ALA A 103 -10.77 16.94 -6.65
C ALA A 103 -10.43 17.23 -8.12
N ASP A 104 -9.35 16.62 -8.59
CA ASP A 104 -8.96 16.60 -9.99
C ASP A 104 -9.36 15.27 -10.61
N ARG A 105 -10.07 15.30 -11.72
CA ARG A 105 -10.43 14.10 -12.46
C ARG A 105 -10.10 14.29 -13.94
N GLY A 106 -9.01 13.67 -14.36
CA GLY A 106 -8.56 13.77 -15.74
C GLY A 106 -8.15 15.18 -16.18
N GLY A 107 -7.64 16.01 -15.26
CA GLY A 107 -7.26 17.42 -15.50
C GLY A 107 -8.40 18.42 -15.28
N GLU A 108 -9.60 17.97 -15.00
CA GLU A 108 -10.74 18.83 -14.68
C GLU A 108 -10.97 18.92 -13.18
N GLU A 109 -11.14 20.13 -12.68
CA GLU A 109 -11.50 20.35 -11.29
C GLU A 109 -12.98 20.06 -11.08
N ILE A 110 -13.27 19.15 -10.15
CA ILE A 110 -14.62 18.80 -9.74
C ILE A 110 -14.85 19.10 -8.27
N ARG A 111 -16.06 19.53 -7.94
CA ARG A 111 -16.46 19.82 -6.56
C ARG A 111 -17.51 18.80 -6.11
N ILE A 112 -17.21 18.12 -5.02
CA ILE A 112 -18.05 17.04 -4.50
C ILE A 112 -18.62 17.48 -3.16
N ARG A 113 -19.92 17.61 -3.07
CA ARG A 113 -20.59 17.95 -1.79
C ARG A 113 -20.79 16.68 -0.95
N ALA A 114 -20.45 16.78 0.32
CA ALA A 114 -20.65 15.75 1.31
C ALA A 114 -21.83 16.12 2.23
N ARG A 115 -22.83 15.24 2.34
CA ARG A 115 -24.02 15.50 3.15
C ARG A 115 -23.80 15.30 4.65
N ARG A 116 -22.85 14.48 5.04
CA ARG A 116 -22.58 14.12 6.44
C ARG A 116 -21.19 14.48 6.93
N GLY A 117 -20.25 14.67 6.03
CA GLY A 117 -18.86 14.97 6.34
C GLY A 117 -17.90 14.29 5.38
N VAL A 118 -16.62 14.58 5.54
CA VAL A 118 -15.51 14.06 4.74
C VAL A 118 -14.59 13.26 5.65
N ILE A 119 -14.23 12.03 5.25
CA ILE A 119 -13.20 11.24 5.91
C ILE A 119 -11.93 11.33 5.07
N LEU A 120 -10.87 11.89 5.65
CA LEU A 120 -9.56 11.95 5.04
C LEU A 120 -8.79 10.67 5.36
N ALA A 121 -8.57 9.83 4.36
CA ALA A 121 -7.82 8.57 4.46
C ALA A 121 -6.79 8.44 3.32
N ALA A 122 -6.21 9.56 2.91
CA ALA A 122 -5.31 9.67 1.76
C ALA A 122 -3.85 9.28 2.06
N GLY A 123 -3.58 8.68 3.20
CA GLY A 123 -2.22 8.31 3.62
C GLY A 123 -1.48 9.44 4.32
N GLY A 124 -0.20 9.23 4.53
CA GLY A 124 0.70 10.17 5.19
C GLY A 124 1.51 11.03 4.22
N PHE A 125 2.61 11.57 4.72
CA PHE A 125 3.52 12.44 3.97
C PHE A 125 4.91 11.80 3.71
N GLY A 126 4.97 10.47 3.70
CA GLY A 126 6.24 9.73 3.56
C GLY A 126 7.02 10.02 2.28
N SER A 127 6.37 10.55 1.25
CA SER A 127 6.98 10.90 -0.05
C SER A 127 7.01 12.40 -0.32
N ASP A 128 6.63 13.24 0.65
CA ASP A 128 6.81 14.69 0.54
C ASP A 128 8.15 15.13 1.17
N PRO A 129 9.09 15.70 0.38
CA PRO A 129 10.40 16.09 0.89
C PRO A 129 10.33 17.22 1.93
N GLN A 130 9.39 18.15 1.77
CA GLN A 130 9.27 19.31 2.64
C GLN A 130 8.69 18.92 3.99
N MET A 131 7.60 18.15 4.00
CA MET A 131 7.00 17.68 5.25
C MET A 131 7.97 16.76 6.01
N ARG A 132 8.68 15.87 5.30
CA ARG A 132 9.71 15.05 5.95
C ARG A 132 10.83 15.89 6.58
N LYS A 133 11.32 16.88 5.87
CA LYS A 133 12.34 17.79 6.40
C LYS A 133 11.84 18.55 7.64
N THR A 134 10.59 18.94 7.64
CA THR A 134 9.97 19.70 8.74
C THR A 134 9.68 18.83 9.95
N TYR A 135 9.11 17.65 9.75
CA TYR A 135 8.59 16.85 10.85
C TYR A 135 9.50 15.64 11.17
N LEU A 136 10.04 14.94 10.18
CA LEU A 136 10.84 13.73 10.38
C LEU A 136 12.35 14.03 10.30
N THR A 137 12.84 14.89 11.17
CA THR A 137 14.23 15.38 11.17
C THR A 137 15.28 14.26 11.30
N ARG A 138 14.92 13.11 11.93
CA ARG A 138 15.80 11.94 12.06
C ARG A 138 16.01 11.21 10.74
N SER A 139 15.08 11.30 9.79
CA SER A 139 15.16 10.65 8.48
C SER A 139 14.46 11.48 7.42
N PRO A 140 15.01 12.66 7.06
CA PRO A 140 14.36 13.58 6.13
C PRO A 140 14.36 13.10 4.68
N ASN A 141 15.24 12.17 4.32
CA ASN A 141 15.37 11.69 2.95
C ASN A 141 14.18 10.79 2.56
N VAL A 142 13.43 11.19 1.53
CA VAL A 142 12.31 10.42 0.97
C VAL A 142 12.72 9.05 0.42
N GLU A 143 13.96 8.92 -0.06
CA GLU A 143 14.47 7.65 -0.58
C GLU A 143 14.57 6.55 0.49
N ARG A 144 14.55 6.92 1.76
CA ARG A 144 14.50 5.99 2.90
C ARG A 144 13.09 5.63 3.32
N SER A 145 12.08 6.03 2.56
CA SER A 145 10.68 5.69 2.81
C SER A 145 10.27 4.46 2.02
N VAL A 146 9.47 3.59 2.63
CA VAL A 146 8.74 2.51 1.94
C VAL A 146 7.28 2.90 1.66
N ALA A 147 6.91 4.14 1.97
CA ALA A 147 5.59 4.66 1.66
C ALA A 147 5.40 4.75 0.14
N PRO A 148 4.17 4.58 -0.36
CA PRO A 148 3.87 4.84 -1.76
C PRO A 148 4.23 6.27 -2.16
N ASP A 149 4.73 6.47 -3.38
CA ASP A 149 5.14 7.78 -3.91
C ASP A 149 4.00 8.82 -3.91
N ILE A 150 2.75 8.35 -3.87
CA ILE A 150 1.55 9.17 -3.80
C ILE A 150 1.23 9.68 -2.38
N ASN A 151 1.98 9.30 -1.36
CA ASN A 151 1.77 9.76 0.02
C ASN A 151 2.48 11.11 0.23
N THR A 152 1.92 12.16 -0.31
CA THR A 152 2.47 13.53 -0.33
C THR A 152 1.87 14.46 0.72
N GLY A 153 0.97 13.94 1.59
CA GLY A 153 0.47 14.68 2.76
C GLY A 153 -0.56 15.77 2.46
N GLU A 154 -1.05 15.87 1.22
CA GLU A 154 -1.97 16.93 0.81
C GLU A 154 -3.25 16.97 1.64
N ALA A 155 -3.80 15.83 2.05
CA ALA A 155 -4.99 15.78 2.89
C ALA A 155 -4.71 16.27 4.32
N ILE A 156 -3.53 15.97 4.87
CA ILE A 156 -3.08 16.48 6.16
C ILE A 156 -2.93 17.99 6.09
N ALA A 157 -2.23 18.49 5.08
CA ALA A 157 -2.04 19.93 4.87
C ALA A 157 -3.36 20.68 4.70
N ALA A 158 -4.32 20.11 3.97
CA ALA A 158 -5.66 20.69 3.82
C ALA A 158 -6.41 20.76 5.16
N GLY A 159 -6.34 19.69 5.96
CA GLY A 159 -6.91 19.68 7.30
C GLY A 159 -6.31 20.75 8.20
N MET A 160 -4.98 20.85 8.23
CA MET A 160 -4.26 21.86 9.02
C MET A 160 -4.64 23.30 8.62
N ARG A 161 -4.77 23.57 7.33
CA ARG A 161 -5.24 24.91 6.86
C ARG A 161 -6.61 25.28 7.39
N LEU A 162 -7.46 24.30 7.65
CA LEU A 162 -8.80 24.52 8.22
C LEU A 162 -8.83 24.47 9.76
N GLY A 163 -7.69 24.33 10.41
CA GLY A 163 -7.57 24.33 11.86
C GLY A 163 -7.67 22.94 12.50
N ALA A 164 -7.50 21.86 11.73
CA ALA A 164 -7.42 20.53 12.30
C ALA A 164 -6.18 20.39 13.18
N THR A 165 -6.33 19.77 14.32
CA THR A 165 -5.22 19.41 15.21
C THR A 165 -4.46 18.23 14.65
N THR A 166 -3.13 18.29 14.72
CA THR A 166 -2.23 17.17 14.38
C THR A 166 -1.42 16.80 15.61
N ASP A 167 -1.07 15.52 15.71
CA ASP A 167 -0.25 15.00 16.78
C ASP A 167 0.77 14.00 16.23
N LEU A 168 1.87 13.78 16.95
CA LEU A 168 2.95 12.84 16.63
C LEU A 168 3.49 12.99 15.20
N MET A 169 3.54 14.22 14.69
CA MET A 169 4.03 14.49 13.34
C MET A 169 5.53 14.22 13.18
N ASP A 170 6.26 14.21 14.27
CA ASP A 170 7.70 13.92 14.36
C ASP A 170 8.01 12.43 14.52
N ASP A 171 6.98 11.59 14.61
CA ASP A 171 7.14 10.15 14.74
C ASP A 171 6.66 9.38 13.51
N ALA A 172 7.11 8.15 13.39
CA ALA A 172 6.79 7.26 12.30
C ALA A 172 6.93 5.80 12.73
N TRP A 173 6.37 4.90 11.97
CA TRP A 173 6.67 3.48 12.13
C TRP A 173 8.09 3.19 11.63
N TRP A 174 9.05 3.34 12.50
CA TRP A 174 10.47 3.17 12.21
C TRP A 174 10.82 1.70 11.98
N ILE A 175 11.33 1.41 10.81
CA ILE A 175 11.80 0.08 10.44
C ILE A 175 13.14 0.19 9.72
N PRO A 176 14.04 -0.81 9.85
CA PRO A 176 15.19 -0.90 8.98
C PRO A 176 14.76 -1.06 7.53
N VAL A 177 15.41 -0.32 6.65
CA VAL A 177 15.19 -0.39 5.20
C VAL A 177 16.50 -0.58 4.48
N TYR A 178 16.46 -1.18 3.31
CA TYR A 178 17.57 -1.23 2.37
C TYR A 178 17.10 -0.81 0.97
N ARG A 179 18.01 -0.26 0.21
CA ARG A 179 17.76 0.16 -1.17
C ARG A 179 18.46 -0.79 -2.13
N LEU A 180 17.72 -1.25 -3.10
CA LEU A 180 18.29 -2.01 -4.22
C LEU A 180 18.77 -1.03 -5.28
N GLU A 181 20.09 -0.87 -5.42
CA GLU A 181 20.72 0.05 -6.35
C GLU A 181 20.18 -0.12 -7.79
N ALA A 182 20.11 -1.37 -8.27
CA ALA A 182 19.70 -1.68 -9.64
C ALA A 182 18.27 -1.24 -9.98
N SER A 183 17.35 -1.25 -9.01
CA SER A 183 15.94 -0.93 -9.23
C SER A 183 15.49 0.36 -8.56
N ARG A 184 16.36 1.01 -7.77
CA ARG A 184 16.03 2.14 -6.90
C ARG A 184 14.86 1.87 -5.94
N LEU A 185 14.54 0.59 -5.73
CA LEU A 185 13.46 0.17 -4.85
C LEU A 185 13.92 0.15 -3.40
N THR A 186 13.24 0.87 -2.52
CA THR A 186 13.44 0.78 -1.08
C THR A 186 12.55 -0.31 -0.51
N CYS A 187 13.14 -1.23 0.23
CA CYS A 187 12.46 -2.37 0.83
C CYS A 187 12.57 -2.34 2.35
N GLY A 188 11.47 -2.60 3.04
CA GLY A 188 11.48 -2.79 4.49
C GLY A 188 12.00 -4.18 4.87
N MET A 189 12.82 -4.24 5.90
CA MET A 189 13.40 -5.49 6.43
C MET A 189 12.47 -6.18 7.44
N PHE A 190 11.20 -6.33 7.12
CA PHE A 190 10.21 -6.95 8.01
C PHE A 190 10.53 -8.42 8.32
N PHE A 191 10.85 -9.17 7.29
CA PHE A 191 11.12 -10.61 7.38
C PHE A 191 12.62 -10.90 7.43
N ASP A 192 13.40 -10.13 6.67
CA ASP A 192 14.84 -10.36 6.47
C ASP A 192 15.59 -10.38 7.82
N ARG A 193 15.22 -9.48 8.74
CA ARG A 193 15.83 -9.40 10.08
C ARG A 193 15.48 -10.58 11.02
N ALA A 194 14.43 -11.33 10.68
CA ALA A 194 13.97 -12.47 11.49
C ALA A 194 14.51 -13.82 10.98
N PHE A 195 15.17 -13.82 9.82
CA PHE A 195 15.76 -15.06 9.29
C PHE A 195 17.13 -15.33 9.91
N PRO A 196 17.47 -16.63 10.12
CA PRO A 196 18.81 -17.00 10.55
C PRO A 196 19.87 -16.53 9.55
N GLY A 197 21.00 -16.07 10.07
CA GLY A 197 22.15 -15.66 9.23
C GLY A 197 22.16 -14.19 8.84
N SER A 198 21.20 -13.37 9.29
CA SER A 198 21.24 -11.92 9.11
C SER A 198 21.42 -11.21 10.46
N ILE A 199 22.32 -10.22 10.50
CA ILE A 199 22.52 -9.32 11.63
C ILE A 199 22.47 -7.88 11.13
N ILE A 200 21.95 -7.00 11.97
CA ILE A 200 22.01 -5.56 11.73
C ILE A 200 23.17 -5.01 12.52
N VAL A 201 24.09 -4.34 11.83
CA VAL A 201 25.25 -3.66 12.43
C VAL A 201 25.13 -2.16 12.21
N ASN A 202 25.65 -1.37 13.13
CA ASN A 202 25.81 0.08 13.02
C ASN A 202 27.21 0.47 12.57
#